data_9e522cffe9ffaafbfe7e59f258b2f534
#
_entry.id   9e522cffe9ffaafbfe7e59f258b2f534
#
_cell.length_a   1.000
_cell.length_b   1.000
_cell.length_c   1.000
_cell.angle_alpha   90.00
_cell.angle_beta   90.00
_cell.angle_gamma   90.00
#
_symmetry.space_group_name_H-M   'P 1'
#
loop_
_entity.id
_entity.type
_entity.pdbx_description
1 polymer ?
#
loop_
_entity_poly.entity_id
_entity_poly.type
_entity_poly.pdbx_seq_one_letter_code
_entity_poly.pdbx_strand_id
1 'polypeptide(L)'
;MKFFIDTANLEMIQEAQDLGILDGVTTNPSLMAKEGISGSKNIVNHYKKICEIVDGDVSAEVISTDFDGMVKEGEALAKLHSNIVVKVPIIKDVIKAVSYTHL
;
A
#
# COMPACT_ATOMS: atom_id res chain seq x y z
N MET A 1 -19.26 -3.38 9.08
CA MET A 1 -18.23 -4.30 8.55
C MET A 1 -17.58 -3.68 7.32
N LYS A 2 -16.28 -3.78 7.21
CA LYS A 2 -15.55 -3.28 6.05
C LYS A 2 -15.03 -4.43 5.20
N PHE A 3 -15.09 -4.28 3.88
CA PHE A 3 -14.65 -5.29 2.93
C PHE A 3 -13.39 -4.80 2.19
N PHE A 4 -12.31 -5.57 2.32
CA PHE A 4 -11.05 -5.29 1.64
C PHE A 4 -10.71 -6.45 0.70
N ILE A 5 -10.14 -6.13 -0.46
CA ILE A 5 -9.60 -7.13 -1.36
C ILE A 5 -8.06 -7.14 -1.25
N ASP A 6 -7.48 -8.32 -1.19
CA ASP A 6 -6.03 -8.49 -1.01
C ASP A 6 -5.41 -8.92 -2.34
N THR A 7 -5.04 -7.95 -3.17
CA THR A 7 -4.50 -8.22 -4.50
C THR A 7 -3.80 -7.00 -5.07
N ALA A 8 -2.97 -7.21 -6.09
CA ALA A 8 -2.39 -6.14 -6.90
C ALA A 8 -2.97 -6.15 -8.34
N ASN A 9 -3.90 -7.04 -8.63
CA ASN A 9 -4.49 -7.17 -9.97
C ASN A 9 -5.54 -6.08 -10.20
N LEU A 10 -5.30 -5.19 -11.16
CA LEU A 10 -6.17 -4.04 -11.41
C LEU A 10 -7.56 -4.44 -11.90
N GLU A 11 -7.68 -5.51 -12.68
CA GLU A 11 -9.00 -5.99 -13.16
C GLU A 11 -9.85 -6.48 -12.00
N MET A 12 -9.26 -7.24 -11.09
CA MET A 12 -9.96 -7.73 -9.90
C MET A 12 -10.40 -6.58 -8.99
N ILE A 13 -9.54 -5.58 -8.83
CA ILE A 13 -9.85 -4.40 -8.03
C ILE A 13 -11.01 -3.62 -8.67
N GLN A 14 -10.99 -3.45 -9.99
CA GLN A 14 -12.05 -2.76 -10.71
C GLN A 14 -13.38 -3.51 -10.59
N GLU A 15 -13.38 -4.83 -10.72
CA GLU A 15 -14.58 -5.64 -10.54
C GLU A 15 -15.16 -5.49 -9.14
N ALA A 16 -14.31 -5.53 -8.12
CA ALA A 16 -14.74 -5.37 -6.74
C ALA A 16 -15.32 -3.96 -6.50
N GLN A 17 -14.68 -2.93 -7.07
CA GLN A 17 -15.17 -1.55 -6.96
C GLN A 17 -16.52 -1.40 -7.65
N ASP A 18 -16.70 -2.03 -8.81
CA ASP A 18 -17.96 -1.98 -9.57
C ASP A 18 -19.13 -2.63 -8.84
N LEU A 19 -18.84 -3.60 -7.96
CA LEU A 19 -19.86 -4.20 -7.10
C LEU A 19 -20.38 -3.25 -6.02
N GLY A 20 -19.64 -2.16 -5.76
CA GLY A 20 -20.07 -1.13 -4.80
C GLY A 20 -19.91 -1.48 -3.33
N ILE A 21 -19.22 -2.56 -3.01
CA ILE A 21 -19.04 -3.03 -1.62
C ILE A 21 -17.60 -2.91 -1.11
N LEU A 22 -16.69 -2.44 -1.95
CA LEU A 22 -15.28 -2.38 -1.60
C LEU A 22 -14.95 -1.16 -0.75
N ASP A 23 -14.39 -1.37 0.43
CA ASP A 23 -13.96 -0.30 1.33
C ASP A 23 -12.47 0.03 1.18
N GLY A 24 -11.68 -0.88 0.66
CA GLY A 24 -10.27 -0.65 0.45
C GLY A 24 -9.55 -1.82 -0.17
N VAL A 25 -8.25 -1.64 -0.37
CA VAL A 25 -7.39 -2.65 -0.98
C VAL A 25 -6.16 -2.85 -0.12
N THR A 26 -5.80 -4.10 0.12
CA THR A 26 -4.51 -4.45 0.71
C THR A 26 -3.65 -5.07 -0.36
N THR A 27 -2.42 -4.61 -0.47
CA THR A 27 -1.46 -5.18 -1.41
C THR A 27 -0.05 -5.07 -0.82
N ASN A 28 0.89 -5.78 -1.41
CA ASN A 28 2.27 -5.81 -0.96
C ASN A 28 3.20 -6.13 -2.14
N PRO A 29 4.52 -6.01 -1.97
CA PRO A 29 5.48 -6.29 -3.05
C PRO A 29 5.38 -7.70 -3.63
N SER A 30 5.04 -8.69 -2.81
CA SER A 30 4.89 -10.08 -3.29
C SER A 30 3.72 -10.22 -4.24
N LEU A 31 2.59 -9.59 -3.93
CA LEU A 31 1.41 -9.60 -4.81
C LEU A 31 1.70 -8.84 -6.09
N MET A 32 2.43 -7.74 -6.03
CA MET A 32 2.83 -6.99 -7.21
C MET A 32 3.77 -7.82 -8.10
N ALA A 33 4.70 -8.55 -7.50
CA ALA A 33 5.61 -9.41 -8.26
C ALA A 33 4.85 -10.48 -9.04
N LYS A 34 3.78 -11.03 -8.47
CA LYS A 34 2.92 -12.00 -9.16
C LYS A 34 2.25 -11.41 -10.40
N GLU A 35 2.01 -10.10 -10.40
CA GLU A 35 1.44 -9.38 -11.54
C GLU A 35 2.51 -8.87 -12.50
N GLY A 36 3.77 -9.27 -12.31
CA GLY A 36 4.87 -8.83 -13.15
C GLY A 36 5.36 -7.41 -12.89
N ILE A 37 4.99 -6.83 -11.76
CA ILE A 37 5.36 -5.46 -11.40
C ILE A 37 6.57 -5.49 -10.47
N SER A 38 7.67 -4.91 -10.91
CA SER A 38 8.90 -4.83 -10.15
C SER A 38 9.60 -3.50 -10.40
N GLY A 39 10.52 -3.15 -9.48
CA GLY A 39 11.21 -1.87 -9.53
C GLY A 39 10.43 -0.77 -8.85
N SER A 40 11.12 0.09 -8.10
CA SER A 40 10.47 1.11 -7.27
C SER A 40 9.55 2.05 -8.06
N LYS A 41 9.95 2.44 -9.26
CA LYS A 41 9.14 3.33 -10.11
C LYS A 41 7.84 2.67 -10.55
N ASN A 42 7.91 1.41 -10.97
CA ASN A 42 6.73 0.66 -11.40
C ASN A 42 5.78 0.38 -10.25
N ILE A 43 6.32 0.07 -9.08
CA ILE A 43 5.54 -0.15 -7.86
C ILE A 43 4.80 1.13 -7.46
N VAL A 44 5.48 2.28 -7.46
CA VAL A 44 4.87 3.57 -7.16
C VAL A 44 3.74 3.89 -8.14
N ASN A 45 3.98 3.70 -9.42
CA ASN A 45 2.95 3.94 -10.45
C ASN A 45 1.75 3.01 -10.27
N HIS A 46 1.99 1.77 -9.87
CA HIS A 46 0.92 0.81 -9.63
C HIS A 46 0.05 1.20 -8.42
N TYR A 47 0.65 1.66 -7.33
CA TYR A 47 -0.11 2.20 -6.19
C TYR A 47 -0.98 3.37 -6.61
N LYS A 48 -0.45 4.28 -7.44
CA LYS A 48 -1.23 5.40 -7.95
C LYS A 48 -2.44 4.94 -8.77
N LYS A 49 -2.25 3.93 -9.63
CA LYS A 49 -3.35 3.37 -10.42
C LYS A 49 -4.44 2.76 -9.54
N ILE A 50 -4.04 2.04 -8.49
CA ILE A 50 -5.00 1.48 -7.54
C ILE A 50 -5.78 2.59 -6.85
N CYS A 51 -5.11 3.65 -6.41
CA CYS A 51 -5.77 4.79 -5.77
C CYS A 51 -6.74 5.52 -6.69
N GLU A 52 -6.50 5.53 -7.99
CA GLU A 52 -7.42 6.12 -8.97
C GLU A 52 -8.72 5.30 -9.12
N ILE A 53 -8.64 3.98 -8.93
CA ILE A 53 -9.80 3.08 -9.04
C ILE A 53 -10.60 3.06 -7.74
N VAL A 54 -9.93 3.00 -6.60
CA VAL A 54 -10.56 2.76 -5.29
C VAL A 54 -10.77 4.08 -4.55
N ASP A 55 -11.98 4.26 -4.05
CA ASP A 55 -12.36 5.42 -3.24
C ASP A 55 -12.30 5.08 -1.74
N GLY A 56 -11.25 4.39 -1.32
CA GLY A 56 -11.05 3.97 0.05
C GLY A 56 -9.59 3.74 0.35
N ASP A 57 -9.31 3.17 1.51
CA ASP A 57 -7.94 2.95 1.96
C ASP A 57 -7.20 1.96 1.05
N VAL A 58 -5.96 2.31 0.69
CA VAL A 58 -5.06 1.45 -0.07
C VAL A 58 -3.80 1.27 0.77
N SER A 59 -3.54 0.05 1.22
CA SER A 59 -2.35 -0.23 2.01
C SER A 59 -1.11 -0.33 1.11
N ALA A 60 -0.05 0.32 1.53
CA ALA A 60 1.25 0.27 0.86
C ALA A 60 2.31 -0.13 1.88
N GLU A 61 3.05 -1.18 1.59
CA GLU A 61 3.99 -1.77 2.54
C GLU A 61 5.41 -1.27 2.30
N VAL A 62 6.10 -0.89 3.39
CA VAL A 62 7.52 -0.57 3.34
C VAL A 62 8.33 -1.87 3.29
N ILE A 63 9.45 -1.83 2.57
CA ILE A 63 10.34 -2.99 2.40
C ILE A 63 11.49 -2.91 3.40
N SER A 64 11.96 -1.71 3.74
CA SER A 64 13.07 -1.49 4.66
C SER A 64 12.78 -2.05 6.06
N THR A 65 13.81 -2.55 6.71
CA THR A 65 13.72 -3.13 8.04
C THR A 65 14.43 -2.32 9.11
N ASP A 66 15.09 -1.23 8.73
CA ASP A 66 15.72 -0.31 9.65
C ASP A 66 14.90 0.96 9.85
N PHE A 67 15.14 1.67 10.93
CA PHE A 67 14.39 2.89 11.29
C PHE A 67 14.39 3.93 10.18
N ASP A 68 15.59 4.33 9.72
CA ASP A 68 15.70 5.40 8.72
C ASP A 68 15.03 5.04 7.39
N GLY A 69 15.20 3.80 6.95
CA GLY A 69 14.58 3.31 5.73
C GLY A 69 13.06 3.28 5.83
N MET A 70 12.52 2.81 6.95
CA MET A 70 11.07 2.78 7.19
C MET A 70 10.47 4.19 7.15
N VAL A 71 11.11 5.16 7.80
CA VAL A 71 10.63 6.53 7.83
C VAL A 71 10.63 7.13 6.43
N LYS A 72 11.72 6.97 5.69
CA LYS A 72 11.84 7.51 4.33
C LYS A 72 10.83 6.90 3.36
N GLU A 73 10.73 5.57 3.37
CA GLU A 73 9.76 4.87 2.52
C GLU A 73 8.32 5.22 2.91
N GLY A 74 8.02 5.21 4.20
CA GLY A 74 6.70 5.53 4.70
C GLY A 74 6.25 6.94 4.30
N GLU A 75 7.13 7.92 4.44
CA GLU A 75 6.83 9.29 4.02
C GLU A 75 6.62 9.39 2.51
N ALA A 76 7.47 8.73 1.72
CA ALA A 76 7.34 8.71 0.26
C ALA A 76 6.02 8.08 -0.19
N LEU A 77 5.65 6.94 0.41
CA LEU A 77 4.39 6.26 0.11
C LEU A 77 3.18 7.11 0.51
N ALA A 78 3.22 7.71 1.70
CA ALA A 78 2.12 8.54 2.19
C ALA A 78 1.86 9.76 1.31
N LYS A 79 2.87 10.26 0.60
CA LYS A 79 2.74 11.41 -0.30
C LYS A 79 2.14 11.07 -1.66
N LEU A 80 2.02 9.78 -2.00
CA LEU A 80 1.50 9.38 -3.31
C LEU A 80 0.03 9.72 -3.48
N HIS A 81 -0.76 9.51 -2.44
CA HIS A 81 -2.19 9.76 -2.48
C HIS A 81 -2.75 9.78 -1.05
N SER A 82 -3.82 10.57 -0.84
CA SER A 82 -4.45 10.69 0.48
C SER A 82 -5.05 9.38 1.00
N ASN A 83 -5.36 8.44 0.12
CA ASN A 83 -5.94 7.14 0.48
C ASN A 83 -4.89 6.11 0.91
N ILE A 84 -3.61 6.41 0.77
CA ILE A 84 -2.55 5.48 1.13
C ILE A 84 -2.46 5.34 2.65
N VAL A 85 -2.47 4.09 3.11
CA VAL A 85 -2.20 3.71 4.50
C VAL A 85 -0.89 2.92 4.50
N VAL A 86 0.11 3.43 5.18
CA VAL A 86 1.43 2.80 5.19
C VAL A 86 1.43 1.63 6.17
N LYS A 87 1.83 0.46 5.67
CA LYS A 87 1.98 -0.75 6.47
C LYS A 87 3.46 -1.01 6.73
N VAL A 88 3.80 -1.29 7.98
CA VAL A 88 5.18 -1.59 8.39
C VAL A 88 5.26 -2.97 9.02
N PRO A 89 6.39 -3.69 8.87
CA PRO A 89 6.55 -5.00 9.50
C PRO A 89 6.68 -4.86 11.02
N ILE A 90 6.21 -5.86 11.76
CA ILE A 90 6.33 -5.85 13.23
C ILE A 90 7.72 -6.36 13.62
N ILE A 91 8.64 -5.43 13.75
CA ILE A 91 10.03 -5.68 14.17
C ILE A 91 10.44 -4.61 15.19
N LYS A 92 11.62 -4.76 15.76
CA LYS A 92 12.11 -3.85 16.82
C LYS A 92 12.05 -2.38 16.39
N ASP A 93 12.51 -2.06 15.19
CA ASP A 93 12.61 -0.68 14.72
C ASP A 93 11.27 -0.06 14.33
N VAL A 94 10.21 -0.86 14.13
CA VAL A 94 8.91 -0.33 13.73
C VAL A 94 8.26 0.54 14.82
N ILE A 95 8.41 0.15 16.08
CA ILE A 95 7.86 0.93 17.20
C ILE A 95 8.45 2.34 17.20
N LYS A 96 9.76 2.44 16.98
CA LYS A 96 10.47 3.71 16.90
C LYS A 96 10.02 4.53 15.69
N ALA A 97 9.86 3.90 14.54
CA ALA A 97 9.43 4.57 13.31
C ALA A 97 8.00 5.11 13.44
N VAL A 98 7.08 4.33 13.98
CA VAL A 98 5.69 4.74 14.18
C VAL A 98 5.60 5.88 15.19
N SER A 99 6.34 5.79 16.29
CA SER A 99 6.39 6.84 17.30
C SER A 99 6.89 8.17 16.73
N TYR A 100 7.85 8.11 15.80
CA TYR A 100 8.43 9.30 15.18
C TYR A 100 7.52 9.94 14.13
N THR A 101 6.83 9.12 13.32
CA THR A 101 6.11 9.60 12.14
C THR A 101 4.59 9.65 12.31
N HIS A 102 4.05 9.03 13.34
CA HIS A 102 2.60 8.85 13.56
C HIS A 102 1.90 8.18 12.37
N LEU A 103 2.56 7.19 11.78
CA LEU A 103 2.03 6.43 10.64
C LEU A 103 0.81 5.59 10.99
#